data_87d54858bef7799bb24f8b042b6b681d
#
_entry.id   87d54858bef7799bb24f8b042b6b681d
#
_cell.length_a   1.000
_cell.length_b   1.000
_cell.length_c   1.000
_cell.angle_alpha   90.00
_cell.angle_beta   90.00
_cell.angle_gamma   90.00
#
_symmetry.space_group_name_H-M   'P 1'
#
loop_
_entity.id
_entity.type
_entity.pdbx_description
1 polymer ?
#
loop_
_entity_poly.entity_id
_entity_poly.type
_entity_poly.pdbx_seq_one_letter_code
_entity_poly.pdbx_strand_id
1 'polypeptide(L)'
;MTSPDDLIRLAGGGRTAVYRRGDVVIRETGPWTPAVHALLRHLEQAGFAAAPRLVGPGLDDCGRELLTFIDGEFTQPGPWSPDGAAALGRLLRDLHRATATFRPPPGAVWFPWHGRDLGGPDTVIGHCDVAPWNVVARDGLPVALIDWETAGPVDPLVELAQLGWLNAKLHDDTVARIEHLPPAADRARQLAAIVDGYGLTAAQRRGFVSRMIEFAVCDAAGEADDAAVTPETTAHPVALWGMAWRARSAAWMIRHRRLLETALRA
;
A
#
# COMPACT_ATOMS: atom_id res chain seq x y z
N MET A 1 -20.92 -19.82 -17.22
CA MET A 1 -19.77 -20.36 -16.50
C MET A 1 -18.55 -20.13 -17.39
N THR A 2 -17.61 -19.28 -16.97
CA THR A 2 -16.33 -19.07 -17.66
C THR A 2 -15.48 -20.33 -17.52
N SER A 3 -14.83 -20.76 -18.61
CA SER A 3 -13.90 -21.88 -18.56
C SER A 3 -12.68 -21.54 -17.67
N PRO A 4 -12.07 -22.51 -16.95
CA PRO A 4 -10.83 -22.30 -16.24
C PRO A 4 -9.67 -21.78 -17.11
N ASP A 5 -9.79 -21.95 -18.43
CA ASP A 5 -8.79 -21.52 -19.43
C ASP A 5 -9.07 -20.11 -19.97
N ASP A 6 -10.20 -19.48 -19.64
CA ASP A 6 -10.53 -18.14 -20.13
C ASP A 6 -9.61 -17.10 -19.47
N LEU A 7 -8.99 -16.27 -20.30
CA LEU A 7 -8.19 -15.13 -19.85
C LEU A 7 -9.14 -13.97 -19.50
N ILE A 8 -9.26 -13.66 -18.21
CA ILE A 8 -10.15 -12.63 -17.68
C ILE A 8 -9.31 -11.41 -17.32
N ARG A 9 -9.62 -10.24 -17.87
CA ARG A 9 -9.01 -8.99 -17.42
C ARG A 9 -9.58 -8.62 -16.05
N LEU A 10 -8.70 -8.40 -15.08
CA LEU A 10 -9.09 -7.93 -13.75
C LEU A 10 -9.36 -6.43 -13.77
N ALA A 11 -10.35 -6.00 -12.99
CA ALA A 11 -10.60 -4.58 -12.74
C ALA A 11 -9.54 -4.06 -11.76
N GLY A 12 -9.03 -2.87 -12.01
CA GLY A 12 -7.88 -2.29 -11.27
C GLY A 12 -6.63 -2.26 -12.15
N GLY A 13 -5.51 -1.84 -11.62
CA GLY A 13 -4.28 -1.69 -12.39
C GLY A 13 -4.30 -0.41 -13.24
N GLY A 14 -3.99 0.73 -12.62
CA GLY A 14 -3.96 2.02 -13.33
C GLY A 14 -2.81 2.14 -14.33
N ARG A 15 -1.75 1.32 -14.18
CA ARG A 15 -0.54 1.39 -15.00
C ARG A 15 -0.46 0.27 -16.04
N THR A 16 -0.76 -0.96 -15.67
CA THR A 16 -0.63 -2.13 -16.54
C THR A 16 -1.89 -2.98 -16.51
N ALA A 17 -2.16 -3.68 -17.62
CA ALA A 17 -3.27 -4.61 -17.68
C ALA A 17 -2.91 -5.90 -16.89
N VAL A 18 -3.80 -6.29 -15.99
CA VAL A 18 -3.67 -7.51 -15.19
C VAL A 18 -4.73 -8.51 -15.63
N TYR A 19 -4.34 -9.74 -15.82
CA TYR A 19 -5.23 -10.82 -16.25
C TYR A 19 -5.23 -11.96 -15.24
N ARG A 20 -6.30 -12.73 -15.24
CA ARG A 20 -6.42 -13.99 -14.48
C ARG A 20 -6.76 -15.14 -15.40
N ARG A 21 -6.14 -16.28 -15.18
CA ARG A 21 -6.48 -17.57 -15.78
C ARG A 21 -6.47 -18.64 -14.68
N GLY A 22 -7.63 -19.18 -14.34
CA GLY A 22 -7.76 -20.07 -13.18
C GLY A 22 -7.27 -19.41 -11.91
N ASP A 23 -6.28 -19.99 -11.26
CA ASP A 23 -5.67 -19.46 -10.02
C ASP A 23 -4.33 -18.73 -10.28
N VAL A 24 -4.12 -18.28 -11.52
CA VAL A 24 -2.90 -17.57 -11.92
C VAL A 24 -3.23 -16.15 -12.35
N VAL A 25 -2.52 -15.19 -11.77
CA VAL A 25 -2.45 -13.79 -12.21
C VAL A 25 -1.32 -13.66 -13.22
N ILE A 26 -1.61 -12.97 -14.33
CA ILE A 26 -0.68 -12.74 -15.44
C ILE A 26 -0.58 -11.23 -15.66
N ARG A 27 0.63 -10.68 -15.61
CA ARG A 27 0.86 -9.25 -15.84
C ARG A 27 2.19 -8.99 -16.53
N GLU A 28 2.37 -7.77 -17.03
CA GLU A 28 3.61 -7.34 -17.64
C GLU A 28 4.73 -7.24 -16.60
N THR A 29 5.97 -7.37 -17.05
CA THR A 29 7.19 -7.26 -16.25
C THR A 29 7.87 -5.92 -16.44
N GLY A 30 8.72 -5.55 -15.49
CA GLY A 30 9.59 -4.39 -15.56
C GLY A 30 11.01 -4.69 -15.08
N PRO A 31 11.92 -3.72 -15.11
CA PRO A 31 13.30 -3.90 -14.64
C PRO A 31 13.40 -4.34 -13.18
N TRP A 32 12.39 -4.06 -12.37
CA TRP A 32 12.29 -4.43 -10.95
C TRP A 32 11.84 -5.88 -10.71
N THR A 33 11.22 -6.53 -11.71
CA THR A 33 10.64 -7.88 -11.55
C THR A 33 11.63 -8.91 -10.98
N PRO A 34 12.91 -8.98 -11.38
CA PRO A 34 13.85 -9.95 -10.79
C PRO A 34 14.06 -9.74 -9.29
N ALA A 35 14.10 -8.48 -8.82
CA ALA A 35 14.25 -8.16 -7.40
C ALA A 35 12.99 -8.52 -6.61
N VAL A 36 11.81 -8.23 -7.16
CA VAL A 36 10.51 -8.60 -6.58
C VAL A 36 10.36 -10.12 -6.51
N HIS A 37 10.74 -10.86 -7.56
CA HIS A 37 10.73 -12.34 -7.54
C HIS A 37 11.65 -12.92 -6.46
N ALA A 38 12.83 -12.34 -6.28
CA ALA A 38 13.73 -12.75 -5.20
C ALA A 38 13.10 -12.48 -3.83
N LEU A 39 12.45 -11.34 -3.66
CA LEU A 39 11.72 -11.00 -2.45
C LEU A 39 10.56 -11.97 -2.18
N LEU A 40 9.72 -12.26 -3.16
CA LEU A 40 8.58 -13.17 -2.99
C LEU A 40 9.03 -14.60 -2.62
N ARG A 41 10.12 -15.09 -3.22
CA ARG A 41 10.73 -16.39 -2.82
C ARG A 41 11.24 -16.35 -1.38
N HIS A 42 11.87 -15.24 -0.98
CA HIS A 42 12.32 -15.08 0.41
C HIS A 42 11.15 -15.08 1.39
N LEU A 43 10.08 -14.33 1.09
CA LEU A 43 8.86 -14.29 1.92
C LEU A 43 8.22 -15.68 2.07
N GLU A 44 8.21 -16.46 1.00
CA GLU A 44 7.76 -17.86 1.05
C GLU A 44 8.63 -18.71 1.98
N GLN A 45 9.94 -18.62 1.84
CA GLN A 45 10.91 -19.34 2.69
C GLN A 45 10.85 -18.89 4.16
N ALA A 46 10.58 -17.59 4.40
CA ALA A 46 10.39 -17.03 5.74
C ALA A 46 9.02 -17.38 6.36
N GLY A 47 8.14 -18.08 5.64
CA GLY A 47 6.81 -18.46 6.12
C GLY A 47 5.80 -17.31 6.16
N PHE A 48 6.08 -16.18 5.48
CA PHE A 48 5.12 -15.08 5.36
C PHE A 48 4.04 -15.46 4.34
N ALA A 49 2.85 -15.80 4.84
CA ALA A 49 1.75 -16.33 4.02
C ALA A 49 0.97 -15.25 3.26
N ALA A 50 1.10 -13.98 3.65
CA ALA A 50 0.29 -12.88 3.15
C ALA A 50 0.88 -12.20 1.88
N ALA A 51 1.48 -13.00 0.99
CA ALA A 51 1.98 -12.55 -0.31
C ALA A 51 1.67 -13.61 -1.37
N PRO A 52 1.49 -13.22 -2.65
CA PRO A 52 1.35 -14.19 -3.73
C PRO A 52 2.64 -15.03 -3.88
N ARG A 53 2.51 -16.20 -4.48
CA ARG A 53 3.62 -17.08 -4.81
C ARG A 53 3.90 -17.01 -6.31
N LEU A 54 5.16 -17.21 -6.68
CA LEU A 54 5.51 -17.41 -8.08
C LEU A 54 4.94 -18.75 -8.57
N VAL A 55 4.37 -18.74 -9.76
CA VAL A 55 3.89 -19.97 -10.42
C VAL A 55 4.97 -20.46 -11.37
N GLY A 56 5.45 -21.68 -11.13
CA GLY A 56 6.55 -22.24 -11.88
C GLY A 56 7.83 -21.39 -11.83
N PRO A 57 8.42 -21.01 -12.97
CA PRO A 57 9.61 -20.16 -13.01
C PRO A 57 9.29 -18.68 -12.65
N GLY A 58 8.02 -18.30 -12.54
CA GLY A 58 7.54 -16.94 -12.32
C GLY A 58 7.29 -16.13 -13.59
N LEU A 59 7.64 -16.68 -14.75
CA LEU A 59 7.44 -16.07 -16.08
C LEU A 59 6.83 -17.08 -17.03
N ASP A 60 5.99 -16.60 -17.96
CA ASP A 60 5.54 -17.38 -19.11
C ASP A 60 6.52 -17.23 -20.31
N ASP A 61 6.22 -17.97 -21.40
CA ASP A 61 7.04 -17.95 -22.62
C ASP A 61 7.09 -16.57 -23.33
N CYS A 62 6.16 -15.67 -22.96
CA CYS A 62 6.13 -14.29 -23.46
C CYS A 62 6.84 -13.29 -22.52
N GLY A 63 7.43 -13.77 -21.41
CA GLY A 63 8.10 -12.94 -20.42
C GLY A 63 7.14 -12.20 -19.47
N ARG A 64 5.85 -12.60 -19.40
CA ARG A 64 4.89 -12.04 -18.46
C ARG A 64 5.00 -12.73 -17.11
N GLU A 65 4.81 -11.97 -16.03
CA GLU A 65 4.86 -12.45 -14.65
C GLU A 65 3.67 -13.37 -14.35
N LEU A 66 3.96 -14.49 -13.68
CA LEU A 66 2.98 -15.49 -13.22
C LEU A 66 2.97 -15.58 -11.71
N LEU A 67 1.86 -15.14 -11.08
CA LEU A 67 1.67 -15.18 -9.63
C LEU A 67 0.40 -15.97 -9.28
N THR A 68 0.36 -16.52 -8.07
CA THR A 68 -0.89 -17.13 -7.56
C THR A 68 -1.96 -16.05 -7.37
N PHE A 69 -3.18 -16.35 -7.78
CA PHE A 69 -4.33 -15.52 -7.46
C PHE A 69 -4.70 -15.72 -5.99
N ILE A 70 -4.95 -14.62 -5.29
CA ILE A 70 -5.42 -14.64 -3.90
C ILE A 70 -6.89 -14.22 -3.91
N ASP A 71 -7.77 -15.17 -3.57
CA ASP A 71 -9.20 -14.92 -3.49
C ASP A 71 -9.55 -14.14 -2.22
N GLY A 72 -10.54 -13.26 -2.35
CA GLY A 72 -11.02 -12.42 -1.26
C GLY A 72 -11.71 -11.15 -1.77
N GLU A 73 -11.96 -10.25 -0.86
CA GLU A 73 -12.64 -8.97 -1.11
C GLU A 73 -11.74 -7.79 -0.76
N PHE A 74 -12.14 -6.59 -1.19
CA PHE A 74 -11.52 -5.33 -0.75
C PHE A 74 -12.50 -4.60 0.17
N THR A 75 -12.01 -4.07 1.30
CA THR A 75 -12.85 -3.29 2.23
C THR A 75 -13.24 -1.92 1.66
N GLN A 76 -12.50 -1.43 0.66
CA GLN A 76 -12.77 -0.15 0.02
C GLN A 76 -14.15 -0.11 -0.67
N PRO A 77 -14.88 1.01 -0.57
CA PRO A 77 -14.53 2.29 0.06
C PRO A 77 -14.69 2.31 1.59
N GLY A 78 -15.28 1.28 2.17
CA GLY A 78 -15.58 1.20 3.60
C GLY A 78 -14.36 1.23 4.50
N PRO A 79 -14.58 1.50 5.81
CA PRO A 79 -13.56 1.39 6.83
C PRO A 79 -13.32 -0.07 7.22
N TRP A 80 -12.16 -0.36 7.78
CA TRP A 80 -11.91 -1.61 8.49
C TRP A 80 -12.74 -1.69 9.77
N SER A 81 -13.06 -2.90 10.24
CA SER A 81 -13.46 -3.11 11.63
C SER A 81 -12.28 -2.79 12.56
N PRO A 82 -12.51 -2.54 13.86
CA PRO A 82 -11.40 -2.35 14.82
C PRO A 82 -10.39 -3.50 14.79
N ASP A 83 -10.86 -4.75 14.72
CA ASP A 83 -10.02 -5.95 14.66
C ASP A 83 -9.27 -6.04 13.33
N GLY A 84 -9.92 -5.69 12.21
CA GLY A 84 -9.31 -5.61 10.89
C GLY A 84 -8.21 -4.55 10.83
N ALA A 85 -8.46 -3.37 11.39
CA ALA A 85 -7.47 -2.30 11.47
C ALA A 85 -6.23 -2.72 12.28
N ALA A 86 -6.43 -3.34 13.46
CA ALA A 86 -5.32 -3.86 14.26
C ALA A 86 -4.60 -5.03 13.55
N ALA A 87 -5.34 -5.90 12.85
CA ALA A 87 -4.75 -6.98 12.07
C ALA A 87 -3.90 -6.46 10.91
N LEU A 88 -4.31 -5.36 10.27
CA LEU A 88 -3.55 -4.72 9.20
C LEU A 88 -2.21 -4.15 9.71
N GLY A 89 -2.20 -3.52 10.89
CA GLY A 89 -0.97 -3.10 11.54
C GLY A 89 -0.03 -4.27 11.84
N ARG A 90 -0.58 -5.40 12.34
CA ARG A 90 0.20 -6.63 12.55
C ARG A 90 0.76 -7.19 11.26
N LEU A 91 -0.04 -7.22 10.19
CA LEU A 91 0.37 -7.71 8.88
C LEU A 91 1.60 -6.96 8.36
N LEU A 92 1.59 -5.61 8.43
CA LEU A 92 2.75 -4.81 8.00
C LEU A 92 3.98 -5.04 8.89
N ARG A 93 3.80 -5.10 10.22
CA ARG A 93 4.90 -5.43 11.13
C ARG A 93 5.51 -6.79 10.80
N ASP A 94 4.69 -7.79 10.52
CA ASP A 94 5.14 -9.15 10.25
C ASP A 94 5.83 -9.24 8.88
N LEU A 95 5.41 -8.43 7.89
CA LEU A 95 6.14 -8.21 6.65
C LEU A 95 7.54 -7.65 6.93
N HIS A 96 7.63 -6.54 7.67
CA HIS A 96 8.93 -5.92 7.99
C HIS A 96 9.88 -6.87 8.73
N ARG A 97 9.33 -7.72 9.62
CA ARG A 97 10.12 -8.77 10.30
C ARG A 97 10.60 -9.84 9.32
N ALA A 98 9.74 -10.29 8.42
CA ALA A 98 10.10 -11.30 7.43
C ALA A 98 11.19 -10.78 6.49
N THR A 99 11.15 -9.50 6.11
CA THR A 99 12.14 -8.91 5.20
C THR A 99 13.44 -8.46 5.88
N ALA A 100 13.51 -8.41 7.21
CA ALA A 100 14.71 -7.99 7.95
C ALA A 100 15.97 -8.81 7.60
N THR A 101 15.81 -10.06 7.24
CA THR A 101 16.90 -10.97 6.84
C THR A 101 17.08 -11.07 5.32
N PHE A 102 16.23 -10.44 4.53
CA PHE A 102 16.34 -10.45 3.08
C PHE A 102 17.60 -9.71 2.61
N ARG A 103 18.28 -10.30 1.66
CA ARG A 103 19.43 -9.69 0.98
C ARG A 103 19.12 -9.61 -0.51
N PRO A 104 18.91 -8.39 -1.04
CA PRO A 104 18.65 -8.22 -2.46
C PRO A 104 19.78 -8.80 -3.31
N PRO A 105 19.48 -9.35 -4.48
CA PRO A 105 20.49 -9.77 -5.43
C PRO A 105 21.43 -8.63 -5.81
N PRO A 106 22.72 -8.89 -6.12
CA PRO A 106 23.59 -7.86 -6.66
C PRO A 106 22.98 -7.18 -7.89
N GLY A 107 22.99 -5.84 -7.90
CA GLY A 107 22.43 -5.06 -8.98
C GLY A 107 20.88 -5.03 -9.00
N ALA A 108 20.21 -5.37 -7.89
CA ALA A 108 18.75 -5.27 -7.78
C ALA A 108 18.26 -3.88 -8.17
N VAL A 109 17.30 -3.84 -9.10
CA VAL A 109 16.59 -2.63 -9.49
C VAL A 109 15.23 -2.63 -8.82
N TRP A 110 14.83 -1.49 -8.27
CA TRP A 110 13.53 -1.29 -7.63
C TRP A 110 12.72 -0.28 -8.44
N PHE A 111 11.41 -0.44 -8.43
CA PHE A 111 10.52 0.54 -9.05
C PHE A 111 10.75 1.92 -8.40
N PRO A 112 10.85 3.01 -9.18
CA PRO A 112 10.94 4.37 -8.64
C PRO A 112 9.72 4.67 -7.76
N TRP A 113 9.98 5.12 -6.53
CA TRP A 113 8.92 5.47 -5.59
C TRP A 113 9.42 6.61 -4.68
N HIS A 114 8.72 7.73 -4.71
CA HIS A 114 9.12 8.96 -4.01
C HIS A 114 9.23 8.81 -2.49
N GLY A 115 8.50 7.86 -1.89
CA GLY A 115 8.59 7.59 -0.45
C GLY A 115 9.93 7.02 0.00
N ARG A 116 10.83 6.56 -0.91
CA ARG A 116 12.14 6.00 -0.54
C ARG A 116 13.09 7.02 0.05
N ASP A 117 12.97 8.28 -0.36
CA ASP A 117 13.82 9.37 0.10
C ASP A 117 13.31 10.01 1.41
N LEU A 118 12.16 9.53 1.91
CA LEU A 118 11.61 9.96 3.18
C LEU A 118 12.14 9.07 4.33
N GLY A 119 12.30 9.67 5.50
CA GLY A 119 12.65 8.91 6.71
C GLY A 119 14.15 8.84 7.01
N GLY A 120 14.52 7.84 7.82
CA GLY A 120 15.88 7.64 8.32
C GLY A 120 16.70 6.63 7.52
N PRO A 121 17.96 6.38 7.96
CA PRO A 121 18.84 5.44 7.28
C PRO A 121 18.46 3.96 7.54
N ASP A 122 17.70 3.67 8.58
CA ASP A 122 17.30 2.31 8.94
C ASP A 122 16.13 1.86 8.05
N THR A 123 16.44 1.10 7.00
CA THR A 123 15.47 0.64 6.04
C THR A 123 15.21 -0.86 6.13
N VAL A 124 14.00 -1.26 5.76
CA VAL A 124 13.59 -2.63 5.45
C VAL A 124 13.24 -2.73 3.97
N ILE A 125 12.97 -3.93 3.48
CA ILE A 125 12.30 -4.05 2.18
C ILE A 125 10.81 -4.15 2.46
N GLY A 126 10.09 -3.08 2.11
CA GLY A 126 8.64 -2.97 2.26
C GLY A 126 7.90 -3.28 0.96
N HIS A 127 6.57 -3.27 1.03
CA HIS A 127 5.67 -3.36 -0.11
C HIS A 127 5.58 -2.02 -0.87
N CYS A 128 5.67 -0.91 -0.13
CA CYS A 128 5.64 0.48 -0.59
C CYS A 128 4.33 0.96 -1.25
N ASP A 129 3.28 0.12 -1.26
CA ASP A 129 1.93 0.51 -1.66
C ASP A 129 0.86 -0.27 -0.90
N VAL A 130 0.88 -0.18 0.44
CA VAL A 130 -0.10 -0.86 1.31
C VAL A 130 -1.40 -0.03 1.38
N ALA A 131 -1.95 0.23 0.22
CA ALA A 131 -3.22 0.91 0.04
C ALA A 131 -4.40 -0.06 0.15
N PRO A 132 -5.63 0.40 0.48
CA PRO A 132 -6.78 -0.50 0.68
C PRO A 132 -7.18 -1.29 -0.56
N TRP A 133 -6.80 -0.87 -1.76
CA TRP A 133 -7.01 -1.61 -3.02
C TRP A 133 -5.97 -2.71 -3.27
N ASN A 134 -4.89 -2.76 -2.47
CA ASN A 134 -3.84 -3.78 -2.51
C ASN A 134 -3.89 -4.72 -1.30
N VAL A 135 -4.89 -4.57 -0.42
CA VAL A 135 -5.09 -5.45 0.74
C VAL A 135 -6.30 -6.35 0.50
N VAL A 136 -6.03 -7.63 0.29
CA VAL A 136 -7.10 -8.65 0.19
C VAL A 136 -7.59 -8.99 1.58
N ALA A 137 -8.93 -9.02 1.74
CA ALA A 137 -9.60 -9.36 2.99
C ALA A 137 -10.42 -10.64 2.85
N ARG A 138 -10.65 -11.34 3.97
CA ARG A 138 -11.64 -12.39 4.15
C ARG A 138 -12.29 -12.20 5.51
N ASP A 139 -13.60 -12.26 5.55
CA ASP A 139 -14.38 -12.07 6.78
C ASP A 139 -14.00 -10.76 7.51
N GLY A 140 -13.72 -9.69 6.75
CA GLY A 140 -13.33 -8.38 7.26
C GLY A 140 -11.93 -8.29 7.86
N LEU A 141 -11.09 -9.31 7.71
CA LEU A 141 -9.69 -9.33 8.15
C LEU A 141 -8.72 -9.31 6.97
N PRO A 142 -7.62 -8.55 7.02
CA PRO A 142 -6.60 -8.56 5.98
C PRO A 142 -5.87 -9.91 5.96
N VAL A 143 -5.79 -10.53 4.78
CA VAL A 143 -5.15 -11.84 4.60
C VAL A 143 -3.96 -11.81 3.67
N ALA A 144 -3.85 -10.83 2.77
CA ALA A 144 -2.70 -10.71 1.88
C ALA A 144 -2.53 -9.29 1.32
N LEU A 145 -1.31 -9.03 0.88
CA LEU A 145 -0.92 -7.88 0.06
C LEU A 145 -0.70 -8.35 -1.37
N ILE A 146 -1.23 -7.60 -2.33
CA ILE A 146 -1.06 -7.82 -3.77
C ILE A 146 -0.42 -6.59 -4.41
N ASP A 147 0.02 -6.72 -5.66
CA ASP A 147 0.66 -5.65 -6.43
C ASP A 147 2.00 -5.19 -5.83
N TRP A 148 2.98 -6.09 -5.89
CA TRP A 148 4.32 -5.93 -5.30
C TRP A 148 5.32 -5.16 -6.17
N GLU A 149 4.88 -4.53 -7.27
CA GLU A 149 5.82 -3.86 -8.20
C GLU A 149 6.59 -2.73 -7.54
N THR A 150 5.98 -2.02 -6.61
CA THR A 150 6.59 -0.88 -5.88
C THR A 150 7.49 -1.31 -4.73
N ALA A 151 7.54 -2.60 -4.40
CA ALA A 151 8.36 -3.10 -3.29
C ALA A 151 9.82 -2.61 -3.38
N GLY A 152 10.45 -2.45 -2.21
CA GLY A 152 11.85 -2.03 -2.16
C GLY A 152 12.25 -1.39 -0.83
N PRO A 153 13.47 -0.83 -0.74
CA PRO A 153 13.97 -0.20 0.48
C PRO A 153 13.08 0.96 0.94
N VAL A 154 12.73 0.98 2.22
CA VAL A 154 11.89 2.02 2.83
C VAL A 154 12.14 2.11 4.34
N ASP A 155 12.05 3.32 4.91
CA ASP A 155 11.91 3.49 6.36
C ASP A 155 10.55 2.88 6.79
N PRO A 156 10.53 1.92 7.74
CA PRO A 156 9.28 1.24 8.13
C PRO A 156 8.21 2.18 8.68
N LEU A 157 8.60 3.34 9.22
CA LEU A 157 7.62 4.34 9.69
C LEU A 157 7.05 5.18 8.55
N VAL A 158 7.74 5.31 7.43
CA VAL A 158 7.21 5.94 6.21
C VAL A 158 6.15 5.05 5.58
N GLU A 159 6.41 3.76 5.46
CA GLU A 159 5.43 2.81 4.94
C GLU A 159 4.21 2.69 5.86
N LEU A 160 4.42 2.63 7.18
CA LEU A 160 3.31 2.65 8.13
C LEU A 160 2.51 3.97 8.06
N ALA A 161 3.15 5.10 7.76
CA ALA A 161 2.47 6.39 7.58
C ALA A 161 1.56 6.37 6.35
N GLN A 162 2.00 5.81 5.23
CA GLN A 162 1.16 5.58 4.05
C GLN A 162 -0.03 4.69 4.39
N LEU A 163 0.25 3.51 4.98
CA LEU A 163 -0.79 2.57 5.38
C LEU A 163 -1.81 3.23 6.31
N GLY A 164 -1.35 3.92 7.35
CA GLY A 164 -2.20 4.58 8.34
C GLY A 164 -3.09 5.65 7.73
N TRP A 165 -2.54 6.52 6.88
CA TRP A 165 -3.30 7.53 6.17
C TRP A 165 -4.40 6.92 5.30
N LEU A 166 -4.04 5.99 4.41
CA LEU A 166 -4.95 5.43 3.41
C LEU A 166 -6.01 4.51 4.02
N ASN A 167 -5.62 3.65 4.95
CA ASN A 167 -6.53 2.64 5.51
C ASN A 167 -7.37 3.14 6.69
N ALA A 168 -6.90 4.11 7.47
CA ALA A 168 -7.76 4.81 8.44
C ALA A 168 -8.64 5.87 7.77
N LYS A 169 -8.59 5.98 6.42
CA LYS A 169 -9.45 6.88 5.64
C LYS A 169 -9.34 8.35 6.06
N LEU A 170 -8.10 8.83 6.30
CA LEU A 170 -7.85 10.21 6.76
C LEU A 170 -7.97 11.21 5.59
N HIS A 171 -9.11 11.16 4.92
CA HIS A 171 -9.45 11.97 3.76
C HIS A 171 -10.25 13.22 4.16
N ASP A 172 -10.35 14.19 3.25
CA ASP A 172 -11.09 15.41 3.50
C ASP A 172 -12.61 15.14 3.60
N ASP A 173 -13.34 16.16 4.07
CA ASP A 173 -14.77 16.05 4.33
C ASP A 173 -15.60 15.85 3.04
N THR A 174 -15.06 16.22 1.87
CA THR A 174 -15.73 15.97 0.58
C THR A 174 -15.66 14.50 0.23
N VAL A 175 -14.47 13.90 0.32
CA VAL A 175 -14.29 12.45 0.12
C VAL A 175 -15.09 11.67 1.16
N ALA A 176 -15.00 12.07 2.43
CA ALA A 176 -15.74 11.40 3.51
C ALA A 176 -17.25 11.36 3.26
N ARG A 177 -17.82 12.41 2.70
CA ARG A 177 -19.23 12.47 2.35
C ARG A 177 -19.60 11.59 1.16
N ILE A 178 -18.74 11.59 0.12
CA ILE A 178 -18.94 10.77 -1.09
C ILE A 178 -18.84 9.28 -0.80
N GLU A 179 -17.85 8.90 0.01
CA GLU A 179 -17.57 7.51 0.37
C GLU A 179 -18.33 7.05 1.63
N HIS A 180 -19.18 7.88 2.20
CA HIS A 180 -19.92 7.60 3.44
C HIS A 180 -19.01 7.17 4.60
N LEU A 181 -17.85 7.82 4.73
CA LEU A 181 -16.87 7.49 5.76
C LEU A 181 -17.37 7.89 7.16
N PRO A 182 -16.92 7.19 8.21
CA PRO A 182 -17.29 7.48 9.58
C PRO A 182 -16.74 8.86 10.02
N PRO A 183 -17.26 9.42 11.14
CA PRO A 183 -16.78 10.67 11.70
C PRO A 183 -15.27 10.67 11.96
N ALA A 184 -14.66 11.86 12.00
CA ALA A 184 -13.22 12.03 12.20
C ALA A 184 -12.69 11.31 13.47
N ALA A 185 -13.49 11.28 14.56
CA ALA A 185 -13.11 10.57 15.78
C ALA A 185 -13.01 9.05 15.59
N ASP A 186 -13.87 8.46 14.77
CA ASP A 186 -13.84 7.03 14.48
C ASP A 186 -12.64 6.68 13.60
N ARG A 187 -12.35 7.52 12.61
CA ARG A 187 -11.15 7.39 11.76
C ARG A 187 -9.87 7.53 12.58
N ALA A 188 -9.84 8.42 13.56
CA ALA A 188 -8.73 8.54 14.51
C ALA A 188 -8.56 7.27 15.37
N ARG A 189 -9.67 6.63 15.80
CA ARG A 189 -9.63 5.33 16.51
C ARG A 189 -9.12 4.21 15.59
N GLN A 190 -9.48 4.21 14.32
CA GLN A 190 -8.93 3.25 13.34
C GLN A 190 -7.42 3.40 13.18
N LEU A 191 -6.94 4.65 13.07
CA LEU A 191 -5.49 4.92 13.04
C LEU A 191 -4.80 4.38 14.31
N ALA A 192 -5.38 4.61 15.49
CA ALA A 192 -4.83 4.09 16.74
C ALA A 192 -4.77 2.56 16.71
N ALA A 193 -5.83 1.87 16.28
CA ALA A 193 -5.86 0.41 16.17
C ALA A 193 -4.78 -0.13 15.22
N ILE A 194 -4.55 0.52 14.07
CA ILE A 194 -3.47 0.16 13.13
C ILE A 194 -2.10 0.30 13.81
N VAL A 195 -1.85 1.44 14.45
CA VAL A 195 -0.58 1.75 15.11
C VAL A 195 -0.31 0.81 16.29
N ASP A 196 -1.35 0.47 17.06
CA ASP A 196 -1.28 -0.53 18.15
C ASP A 196 -0.97 -1.91 17.60
N GLY A 197 -1.63 -2.31 16.53
CA GLY A 197 -1.38 -3.58 15.85
C GLY A 197 0.06 -3.68 15.34
N TYR A 198 0.61 -2.61 14.79
CA TYR A 198 2.01 -2.54 14.38
C TYR A 198 2.96 -2.58 15.59
N GLY A 199 2.57 -1.99 16.70
CA GLY A 199 3.33 -1.99 17.95
C GLY A 199 4.30 -0.84 18.08
N LEU A 200 3.92 0.39 17.62
CA LEU A 200 4.75 1.57 17.84
C LEU A 200 4.92 1.87 19.32
N THR A 201 6.16 2.16 19.70
CA THR A 201 6.49 2.69 21.02
C THR A 201 5.94 4.10 21.21
N ALA A 202 5.77 4.54 22.46
CA ALA A 202 5.35 5.92 22.75
C ALA A 202 6.29 6.98 22.14
N ALA A 203 7.57 6.65 21.98
CA ALA A 203 8.55 7.53 21.33
C ALA A 203 8.26 7.68 19.82
N GLN A 204 7.98 6.56 19.15
CA GLN A 204 7.69 6.54 17.71
C GLN A 204 6.33 7.18 17.36
N ARG A 205 5.34 7.10 18.27
CA ARG A 205 4.03 7.76 18.09
C ARG A 205 4.15 9.29 18.12
N ARG A 206 5.17 9.84 18.82
CA ARG A 206 5.43 11.28 18.78
C ARG A 206 5.91 11.68 17.40
N GLY A 207 5.20 12.62 16.77
CA GLY A 207 5.50 13.07 15.41
C GLY A 207 4.95 12.18 14.28
N PHE A 208 4.32 11.04 14.58
CA PHE A 208 3.81 10.14 13.56
C PHE A 208 2.75 10.80 12.66
N VAL A 209 1.87 11.65 13.22
CA VAL A 209 0.89 12.44 12.43
C VAL A 209 1.62 13.39 11.46
N SER A 210 2.73 13.99 11.88
CA SER A 210 3.54 14.84 10.99
C SER A 210 4.12 14.04 9.83
N ARG A 211 4.58 12.83 10.09
CA ARG A 211 5.11 11.92 9.06
C ARG A 211 4.04 11.51 8.03
N MET A 212 2.80 11.26 8.47
CA MET A 212 1.68 11.00 7.55
C MET A 212 1.37 12.22 6.67
N ILE A 213 1.40 13.42 7.24
CA ILE A 213 1.18 14.67 6.49
C ILE A 213 2.31 14.87 5.47
N GLU A 214 3.56 14.72 5.90
CA GLU A 214 4.74 14.80 5.04
C GLU A 214 4.64 13.82 3.87
N PHE A 215 4.32 12.56 4.16
CA PHE A 215 4.11 11.56 3.13
C PHE A 215 3.02 11.98 2.13
N ALA A 216 1.85 12.40 2.60
CA ALA A 216 0.74 12.79 1.72
C ALA A 216 1.07 14.03 0.85
N VAL A 217 1.91 14.95 1.33
CA VAL A 217 2.41 16.09 0.55
C VAL A 217 3.38 15.62 -0.54
N CYS A 218 4.35 14.77 -0.17
CA CYS A 218 5.31 14.23 -1.11
C CYS A 218 4.65 13.30 -2.15
N ASP A 219 3.63 12.54 -1.75
CA ASP A 219 2.84 11.71 -2.66
C ASP A 219 2.06 12.56 -3.68
N ALA A 220 1.55 13.73 -3.26
CA ALA A 220 0.93 14.68 -4.19
C ALA A 220 1.94 15.29 -5.17
N ALA A 221 3.16 15.57 -4.73
CA ALA A 221 4.25 16.04 -5.58
C ALA A 221 4.68 14.95 -6.57
N GLY A 222 4.87 13.71 -6.09
CA GLY A 222 5.19 12.56 -6.95
C GLY A 222 4.14 12.31 -8.04
N GLU A 223 2.86 12.45 -7.72
CA GLU A 223 1.78 12.37 -8.73
C GLU A 223 1.90 13.45 -9.81
N ALA A 224 2.31 14.66 -9.41
CA ALA A 224 2.55 15.75 -10.35
C ALA A 224 3.78 15.51 -11.24
N ASP A 225 4.84 14.93 -10.68
CA ASP A 225 6.05 14.56 -11.40
C ASP A 225 5.77 13.42 -12.40
N ASP A 226 5.05 12.37 -11.98
CA ASP A 226 4.66 11.25 -12.83
C ASP A 226 3.76 11.71 -14.00
N ALA A 227 2.90 12.71 -13.76
CA ALA A 227 2.06 13.31 -14.78
C ALA A 227 2.78 14.40 -15.60
N ALA A 228 4.07 14.65 -15.33
CA ALA A 228 4.90 15.69 -15.96
C ALA A 228 4.20 17.06 -15.99
N VAL A 229 3.61 17.48 -14.86
CA VAL A 229 2.82 18.71 -14.77
C VAL A 229 3.72 19.94 -14.87
N THR A 230 3.42 20.82 -15.85
CA THR A 230 4.06 22.12 -16.05
C THR A 230 2.98 23.21 -16.12
N PRO A 231 3.34 24.50 -16.16
CA PRO A 231 2.37 25.58 -16.34
C PRO A 231 1.55 25.47 -17.64
N GLU A 232 2.06 24.76 -18.63
CA GLU A 232 1.42 24.56 -19.94
C GLU A 232 0.55 23.28 -19.98
N THR A 233 0.60 22.45 -18.93
CA THR A 233 -0.10 21.16 -18.92
C THR A 233 -1.61 21.37 -18.82
N THR A 234 -2.33 20.80 -19.79
CA THR A 234 -3.79 20.62 -19.68
C THR A 234 -4.03 19.30 -18.95
N ALA A 235 -4.27 19.36 -17.62
CA ALA A 235 -4.38 18.18 -16.80
C ALA A 235 -5.63 17.35 -17.11
N HIS A 236 -5.46 16.04 -17.23
CA HIS A 236 -6.58 15.11 -17.28
C HIS A 236 -7.34 15.11 -15.93
N PRO A 237 -8.68 15.08 -15.89
CA PRO A 237 -9.46 15.17 -14.67
C PRO A 237 -9.06 14.14 -13.58
N VAL A 238 -8.65 12.94 -13.97
CA VAL A 238 -8.23 11.88 -13.03
C VAL A 238 -6.90 12.26 -12.35
N ALA A 239 -5.91 12.74 -13.08
CA ALA A 239 -4.64 13.18 -12.51
C ALA A 239 -4.83 14.41 -11.61
N LEU A 240 -5.65 15.36 -12.07
CA LEU A 240 -6.00 16.54 -11.27
C LEU A 240 -6.70 16.15 -9.95
N TRP A 241 -7.60 15.16 -10.01
CA TRP A 241 -8.26 14.64 -8.82
C TRP A 241 -7.26 13.95 -7.88
N GLY A 242 -6.35 13.13 -8.43
CA GLY A 242 -5.31 12.44 -7.66
C GLY A 242 -4.46 13.41 -6.82
N MET A 243 -3.95 14.49 -7.42
CA MET A 243 -3.21 15.54 -6.72
C MET A 243 -4.06 16.28 -5.69
N ALA A 244 -5.28 16.68 -6.07
CA ALA A 244 -6.19 17.42 -5.19
C ALA A 244 -6.60 16.60 -3.97
N TRP A 245 -6.88 15.31 -4.14
CA TRP A 245 -7.25 14.38 -3.08
C TRP A 245 -6.13 14.24 -2.03
N ARG A 246 -4.88 14.05 -2.47
CA ARG A 246 -3.71 13.95 -1.60
C ARG A 246 -3.45 15.25 -0.81
N ALA A 247 -3.42 16.37 -1.51
CA ALA A 247 -3.22 17.68 -0.87
C ALA A 247 -4.34 18.03 0.12
N ARG A 248 -5.61 17.72 -0.20
CA ARG A 248 -6.75 17.92 0.70
C ARG A 248 -6.69 17.00 1.91
N SER A 249 -6.23 15.75 1.76
CA SER A 249 -6.02 14.82 2.86
C SER A 249 -4.94 15.33 3.82
N ALA A 250 -3.80 15.82 3.30
CA ALA A 250 -2.77 16.46 4.10
C ALA A 250 -3.33 17.67 4.90
N ALA A 251 -4.06 18.55 4.24
CA ALA A 251 -4.70 19.70 4.88
C ALA A 251 -5.74 19.29 5.94
N TRP A 252 -6.49 18.20 5.69
CA TRP A 252 -7.43 17.65 6.66
C TRP A 252 -6.69 17.11 7.89
N MET A 253 -5.62 16.34 7.72
CA MET A 253 -4.79 15.84 8.82
C MET A 253 -4.16 16.98 9.64
N ILE A 254 -3.75 18.10 9.01
CA ILE A 254 -3.27 19.29 9.70
C ILE A 254 -4.36 19.85 10.60
N ARG A 255 -5.58 20.05 10.09
CA ARG A 255 -6.72 20.57 10.88
C ARG A 255 -7.12 19.68 12.04
N HIS A 256 -7.00 18.35 11.87
CA HIS A 256 -7.38 17.35 12.87
C HIS A 256 -6.18 16.82 13.68
N ARG A 257 -5.00 17.45 13.56
CA ARG A 257 -3.75 16.99 14.20
C ARG A 257 -3.94 16.65 15.68
N ARG A 258 -4.56 17.55 16.45
CA ARG A 258 -4.79 17.34 17.88
C ARG A 258 -5.64 16.10 18.18
N LEU A 259 -6.68 15.86 17.38
CA LEU A 259 -7.54 14.68 17.51
C LEU A 259 -6.73 13.39 17.24
N LEU A 260 -5.99 13.36 16.13
CA LEU A 260 -5.18 12.21 15.74
C LEU A 260 -4.08 11.91 16.77
N GLU A 261 -3.33 12.94 17.21
CA GLU A 261 -2.30 12.78 18.24
C GLU A 261 -2.87 12.33 19.59
N THR A 262 -4.08 12.76 19.95
CA THR A 262 -4.74 12.32 21.18
C THR A 262 -5.11 10.84 21.08
N ALA A 263 -5.66 10.39 19.95
CA ALA A 263 -5.97 8.97 19.73
C ALA A 263 -4.73 8.07 19.77
N LEU A 264 -3.58 8.58 19.28
CA LEU A 264 -2.32 7.82 19.31
C LEU A 264 -1.66 7.74 20.69
N ARG A 265 -2.10 8.54 21.67
CA ARG A 265 -1.59 8.52 23.05
C ARG A 265 -2.43 7.66 24.00
N ALA A 266 -3.66 7.36 23.61
CA ALA A 266 -4.58 6.54 24.38
C ALA A 266 -4.20 5.08 24.36
#